data_6b65928cdafeab56fa3fc184d9324808
#
_entry.id   6b65928cdafeab56fa3fc184d9324808
#
_cell.length_a   1.000
_cell.length_b   1.000
_cell.length_c   1.000
_cell.angle_alpha   90.00
_cell.angle_beta   90.00
_cell.angle_gamma   90.00
#
_symmetry.space_group_name_H-M   'P 1'
#
loop_
_entity.id
_entity.type
_entity.pdbx_description
1 polymer ?
#
loop_
_entity_poly.entity_id
_entity_poly.type
_entity_poly.pdbx_seq_one_letter_code
_entity_poly.pdbx_strand_id
1 'polypeptide(L)'
;MSATGPAVCHPVGMTEYPYTDGGDFVPYEGRRFTVPEMRSRAEEYLELMSQRRSIRTFADDPVPRELVETAIRTAGTAPSGAHQQPWTFVLVGDPAIKKQIRLAAEEEERTNYLHARMPDDWKEEITRLGTSWQKPYLESAPWLVVLFEQRYGVESDGSRRKHYYAKESVGIAAGIFIAALHNMGLATLTHTPSPMAFLSRLLDRPGNERPFVLFPIGFPREGSVVPRLKRKAIDEILIEFGG
;
A
#
# COMPACT_ATOMS: atom_id res chain seq x y z
N MET A 1 1.62 36.03 44.20
CA MET A 1 0.44 35.53 43.49
C MET A 1 0.86 34.27 42.75
N SER A 2 0.57 33.14 43.35
CA SER A 2 0.94 31.80 42.84
C SER A 2 -0.13 31.31 41.88
N ALA A 3 0.22 31.10 40.63
CA ALA A 3 -0.67 30.50 39.63
C ALA A 3 -0.58 28.97 39.76
N THR A 4 -1.60 28.37 40.37
CA THR A 4 -1.79 26.91 40.38
C THR A 4 -2.27 26.50 38.98
N GLY A 5 -1.45 25.75 38.27
CA GLY A 5 -1.83 25.07 37.02
C GLY A 5 -2.92 24.03 37.25
N PRO A 6 -3.65 23.63 36.21
CA PRO A 6 -4.76 22.68 36.33
C PRO A 6 -4.27 21.32 36.82
N ALA A 7 -4.94 20.80 37.86
CA ALA A 7 -4.68 19.48 38.42
C ALA A 7 -4.84 18.40 37.34
N VAL A 8 -3.79 17.64 37.09
CA VAL A 8 -3.83 16.43 36.27
C VAL A 8 -4.60 15.36 37.07
N CYS A 9 -5.80 15.06 36.62
CA CYS A 9 -6.62 14.00 37.20
C CYS A 9 -6.01 12.64 36.79
N HIS A 10 -5.28 12.00 37.69
CA HIS A 10 -4.84 10.62 37.48
C HIS A 10 -6.04 9.69 37.67
N PRO A 11 -6.37 8.83 36.69
CA PRO A 11 -7.41 7.84 36.87
C PRO A 11 -6.96 6.79 37.90
N VAL A 12 -7.81 6.55 38.90
CA VAL A 12 -7.66 5.50 39.90
C VAL A 12 -7.66 4.15 39.21
N GLY A 13 -6.58 3.36 39.36
CA GLY A 13 -6.53 1.95 38.98
C GLY A 13 -5.79 1.59 37.70
N MET A 14 -4.72 2.31 37.34
CA MET A 14 -3.77 1.78 36.35
C MET A 14 -2.98 0.66 37.03
N THR A 15 -3.27 -0.62 36.65
CA THR A 15 -2.29 -1.69 36.78
C THR A 15 -1.00 -1.21 36.10
N GLU A 16 0.10 -1.14 36.88
CA GLU A 16 1.41 -0.82 36.32
C GLU A 16 1.66 -1.72 35.10
N TYR A 17 1.83 -1.12 33.92
CA TYR A 17 2.26 -1.87 32.74
C TYR A 17 3.65 -2.43 33.06
N PRO A 18 3.86 -3.76 32.97
CA PRO A 18 5.11 -4.41 33.40
C PRO A 18 6.32 -4.09 32.51
N TYR A 19 6.23 -3.06 31.66
CA TYR A 19 7.23 -2.74 30.64
C TYR A 19 7.99 -1.44 30.92
N THR A 20 7.82 -0.81 32.09
CA THR A 20 8.47 0.48 32.38
C THR A 20 9.85 0.36 33.02
N ASP A 21 10.25 -0.82 33.45
CA ASP A 21 11.56 -1.03 34.06
C ASP A 21 12.61 -1.37 33.01
N GLY A 22 13.32 -0.34 32.54
CA GLY A 22 14.52 -0.47 31.70
C GLY A 22 14.31 -0.41 30.17
N GLY A 23 13.12 -0.08 29.67
CA GLY A 23 12.86 0.16 28.24
C GLY A 23 12.95 1.64 27.87
N ASP A 24 13.26 1.91 26.60
CA ASP A 24 13.28 3.25 26.02
C ASP A 24 11.84 3.65 25.61
N PHE A 25 11.03 4.03 26.61
CA PHE A 25 9.62 4.41 26.41
C PHE A 25 9.44 5.92 26.51
N VAL A 26 8.60 6.46 25.64
CA VAL A 26 8.18 7.86 25.67
C VAL A 26 6.68 7.99 25.90
N PRO A 27 6.19 9.04 26.58
CA PRO A 27 4.76 9.28 26.71
C PRO A 27 4.07 9.36 25.35
N TYR A 28 2.91 8.71 25.22
CA TYR A 28 2.10 8.81 24.01
C TYR A 28 1.18 10.05 24.08
N GLU A 29 1.45 11.02 23.23
CA GLU A 29 0.64 12.23 23.08
C GLU A 29 -0.38 12.07 21.92
N GLY A 30 -1.43 11.30 22.15
CA GLY A 30 -2.52 11.10 21.18
C GLY A 30 -3.46 12.31 21.11
N ARG A 31 -3.97 12.60 19.92
CA ARG A 31 -5.04 13.60 19.75
C ARG A 31 -6.36 13.02 20.24
N ARG A 32 -7.09 13.78 21.08
CA ARG A 32 -8.42 13.44 21.50
C ARG A 32 -9.40 14.43 20.86
N PHE A 33 -10.41 13.90 20.17
CA PHE A 33 -11.46 14.66 19.52
C PHE A 33 -12.77 14.49 20.29
N THR A 34 -13.68 15.46 20.17
CA THR A 34 -15.07 15.30 20.59
C THR A 34 -15.81 14.32 19.69
N VAL A 35 -16.88 13.70 20.19
CA VAL A 35 -17.68 12.75 19.40
C VAL A 35 -18.22 13.36 18.10
N PRO A 36 -18.73 14.62 18.06
CA PRO A 36 -19.11 15.26 16.79
C PRO A 36 -17.94 15.39 15.80
N GLU A 37 -16.76 15.83 16.25
CA GLU A 37 -15.56 15.89 15.40
C GLU A 37 -15.14 14.52 14.88
N MET A 38 -15.21 13.47 15.73
CA MET A 38 -14.91 12.09 15.31
C MET A 38 -15.85 11.63 14.20
N ARG A 39 -17.15 11.95 14.30
CA ARG A 39 -18.15 11.61 13.27
C ARG A 39 -17.85 12.33 11.95
N SER A 40 -17.65 13.64 11.97
CA SER A 40 -17.34 14.43 10.77
C SER A 40 -16.11 13.86 10.05
N ARG A 41 -15.02 13.64 10.79
CA ARG A 41 -13.77 13.09 10.24
C ARG A 41 -13.93 11.67 9.66
N ALA A 42 -14.75 10.85 10.30
CA ALA A 42 -15.01 9.48 9.84
C ALA A 42 -15.81 9.48 8.53
N GLU A 43 -16.84 10.33 8.43
CA GLU A 43 -17.68 10.49 7.25
C GLU A 43 -16.87 11.06 6.08
N GLU A 44 -16.10 12.13 6.29
CA GLU A 44 -15.22 12.74 5.28
C GLU A 44 -14.20 11.74 4.73
N TYR A 45 -13.59 10.95 5.61
CA TYR A 45 -12.61 9.95 5.17
C TYR A 45 -13.26 8.78 4.44
N LEU A 46 -14.45 8.33 4.88
CA LEU A 46 -15.22 7.29 4.20
C LEU A 46 -15.63 7.75 2.80
N GLU A 47 -16.12 8.99 2.66
CA GLU A 47 -16.49 9.57 1.38
C GLU A 47 -15.29 9.61 0.43
N LEU A 48 -14.15 10.15 0.89
CA LEU A 48 -12.90 10.17 0.13
C LEU A 48 -12.52 8.75 -0.34
N MET A 49 -12.44 7.79 0.56
CA MET A 49 -12.02 6.42 0.22
C MET A 49 -13.05 5.67 -0.64
N SER A 50 -14.31 6.08 -0.58
CA SER A 50 -15.37 5.52 -1.44
C SER A 50 -15.18 5.86 -2.92
N GLN A 51 -14.53 6.97 -3.22
CA GLN A 51 -14.23 7.42 -4.58
C GLN A 51 -13.00 6.69 -5.18
N ARG A 52 -12.18 6.05 -4.36
CA ARG A 52 -10.97 5.36 -4.83
C ARG A 52 -11.29 4.22 -5.80
N ARG A 53 -10.65 4.23 -6.95
CA ARG A 53 -10.78 3.21 -8.00
C ARG A 53 -9.40 2.79 -8.53
N SER A 54 -9.32 1.60 -9.10
CA SER A 54 -8.14 1.13 -9.87
C SER A 54 -8.18 1.75 -11.26
N ILE A 55 -7.24 2.64 -11.55
CA ILE A 55 -7.16 3.37 -12.81
C ILE A 55 -6.07 2.73 -13.69
N ARG A 56 -6.38 2.54 -14.98
CA ARG A 56 -5.50 1.94 -15.98
C ARG A 56 -5.17 2.86 -17.15
N THR A 57 -5.65 4.09 -17.10
CA THR A 57 -5.37 5.14 -18.09
C THR A 57 -4.88 6.38 -17.37
N PHE A 58 -3.64 6.78 -17.67
CA PHE A 58 -2.99 7.90 -17.03
C PHE A 58 -2.83 9.06 -18.01
N ALA A 59 -2.92 10.28 -17.51
CA ALA A 59 -2.55 11.48 -18.22
C ALA A 59 -1.02 11.58 -18.35
N ASP A 60 -0.56 12.35 -19.34
CA ASP A 60 0.87 12.58 -19.57
C ASP A 60 1.43 13.68 -18.66
N ASP A 61 0.58 14.25 -17.78
CA ASP A 61 0.98 15.28 -16.83
C ASP A 61 2.06 14.75 -15.87
N PRO A 62 3.13 15.53 -15.66
CA PRO A 62 4.20 15.12 -14.76
C PRO A 62 3.70 15.12 -13.30
N VAL A 63 4.06 14.08 -12.57
CA VAL A 63 3.84 14.00 -11.13
C VAL A 63 5.15 14.34 -10.42
N PRO A 64 5.19 15.37 -9.56
CA PRO A 64 6.37 15.69 -8.77
C PRO A 64 6.84 14.51 -7.94
N ARG A 65 8.14 14.21 -8.01
CA ARG A 65 8.77 13.07 -7.32
C ARG A 65 8.53 13.09 -5.82
N GLU A 66 8.60 14.26 -5.21
CA GLU A 66 8.42 14.47 -3.76
C GLU A 66 7.02 14.07 -3.25
N LEU A 67 5.99 14.08 -4.11
CA LEU A 67 4.66 13.60 -3.74
C LEU A 67 4.64 12.07 -3.61
N VAL A 68 5.32 11.37 -4.53
CA VAL A 68 5.45 9.91 -4.45
C VAL A 68 6.31 9.51 -3.26
N GLU A 69 7.41 10.22 -3.01
CA GLU A 69 8.25 10.02 -1.83
C GLU A 69 7.48 10.28 -0.52
N THR A 70 6.59 11.27 -0.50
CA THR A 70 5.72 11.54 0.65
C THR A 70 4.73 10.40 0.89
N ALA A 71 4.14 9.82 -0.17
CA ALA A 71 3.30 8.64 -0.06
C ALA A 71 4.09 7.43 0.48
N ILE A 72 5.33 7.23 0.02
CA ILE A 72 6.20 6.16 0.53
C ILE A 72 6.54 6.37 2.00
N ARG A 73 6.87 7.60 2.42
CA ARG A 73 7.09 7.93 3.84
C ARG A 73 5.85 7.67 4.68
N THR A 74 4.67 8.03 4.17
CA THR A 74 3.39 7.73 4.84
C THR A 74 3.17 6.23 4.97
N ALA A 75 3.44 5.45 3.92
CA ALA A 75 3.39 3.99 3.97
C ALA A 75 4.40 3.40 4.98
N GLY A 76 5.57 4.03 5.10
CA GLY A 76 6.61 3.66 6.07
C GLY A 76 6.20 3.81 7.53
N THR A 77 5.10 4.53 7.84
CA THR A 77 4.51 4.60 9.19
C THR A 77 3.66 3.39 9.56
N ALA A 78 3.50 2.44 8.66
CA ALA A 78 2.74 1.22 8.93
C ALA A 78 3.28 0.44 10.14
N PRO A 79 2.44 -0.17 10.96
CA PRO A 79 2.90 -1.11 11.97
C PRO A 79 3.51 -2.35 11.32
N SER A 80 4.48 -2.96 12.01
CA SER A 80 5.10 -4.21 11.56
C SER A 80 5.47 -5.09 12.73
N GLY A 81 5.55 -6.40 12.51
CA GLY A 81 5.96 -7.35 13.54
C GLY A 81 7.33 -6.98 14.12
N ALA A 82 7.39 -6.79 15.45
CA ALA A 82 8.56 -6.33 16.18
C ALA A 82 9.24 -5.07 15.58
N HIS A 83 8.43 -4.19 14.97
CA HIS A 83 8.90 -2.97 14.31
C HIS A 83 10.00 -3.18 13.26
N GLN A 84 9.98 -4.34 12.57
CA GLN A 84 11.04 -4.74 11.65
C GLN A 84 10.95 -4.07 10.28
N GLN A 85 9.80 -3.45 9.92
CA GLN A 85 9.61 -2.68 8.69
C GLN A 85 10.10 -3.43 7.44
N PRO A 86 9.59 -4.65 7.17
CA PRO A 86 10.15 -5.59 6.20
C PRO A 86 9.76 -5.25 4.76
N TRP A 87 9.92 -4.01 4.35
CA TRP A 87 9.56 -3.51 3.03
C TRP A 87 10.65 -2.69 2.38
N THR A 88 10.72 -2.77 1.05
CA THR A 88 11.51 -1.89 0.21
C THR A 88 10.61 -1.34 -0.90
N PHE A 89 10.55 -0.04 -1.05
CA PHE A 89 9.87 0.64 -2.15
C PHE A 89 10.91 1.05 -3.19
N VAL A 90 10.76 0.56 -4.42
CA VAL A 90 11.63 0.94 -5.54
C VAL A 90 10.84 1.86 -6.48
N LEU A 91 11.27 3.11 -6.57
CA LEU A 91 10.69 4.12 -7.44
C LEU A 91 11.37 4.10 -8.82
N VAL A 92 10.59 3.94 -9.88
CA VAL A 92 11.05 3.87 -11.26
C VAL A 92 10.41 4.99 -12.09
N GLY A 93 11.23 5.92 -12.55
CA GLY A 93 10.85 7.00 -13.48
C GLY A 93 11.52 6.87 -14.85
N ASP A 94 12.58 6.07 -14.98
CA ASP A 94 13.31 5.88 -16.24
C ASP A 94 12.42 5.21 -17.29
N PRO A 95 12.20 5.87 -18.47
CA PRO A 95 11.34 5.32 -19.51
C PRO A 95 11.84 3.98 -20.08
N ALA A 96 13.15 3.77 -20.14
CA ALA A 96 13.72 2.53 -20.69
C ALA A 96 13.46 1.37 -19.71
N ILE A 97 13.58 1.59 -18.40
CA ILE A 97 13.29 0.59 -17.39
C ILE A 97 11.77 0.32 -17.33
N LYS A 98 10.91 1.35 -17.39
CA LYS A 98 9.46 1.18 -17.46
C LYS A 98 9.04 0.32 -18.66
N LYS A 99 9.64 0.57 -19.83
CA LYS A 99 9.42 -0.23 -21.05
C LYS A 99 9.83 -1.69 -20.84
N GLN A 100 10.99 -1.95 -20.23
CA GLN A 100 11.44 -3.32 -19.93
C GLN A 100 10.50 -4.02 -18.96
N ILE A 101 10.03 -3.32 -17.92
CA ILE A 101 9.05 -3.85 -16.97
C ILE A 101 7.74 -4.19 -17.69
N ARG A 102 7.24 -3.29 -18.58
CA ARG A 102 6.03 -3.55 -19.37
C ARG A 102 6.17 -4.81 -20.22
N LEU A 103 7.24 -4.89 -21.03
CA LEU A 103 7.45 -6.03 -21.92
C LEU A 103 7.56 -7.36 -21.18
N ALA A 104 8.29 -7.37 -20.05
CA ALA A 104 8.41 -8.57 -19.23
C ALA A 104 7.07 -8.96 -18.56
N ALA A 105 6.31 -7.99 -18.05
CA ALA A 105 4.99 -8.25 -17.48
C ALA A 105 3.99 -8.75 -18.53
N GLU A 106 3.98 -8.17 -19.72
CA GLU A 106 3.12 -8.61 -20.83
C GLU A 106 3.46 -10.02 -21.31
N GLU A 107 4.72 -10.42 -21.34
CA GLU A 107 5.13 -11.77 -21.71
C GLU A 107 4.66 -12.81 -20.67
N GLU A 108 4.81 -12.55 -19.38
CA GLU A 108 4.30 -13.42 -18.31
C GLU A 108 2.76 -13.51 -18.38
N GLU A 109 2.09 -12.40 -18.54
CA GLU A 109 0.63 -12.35 -18.67
C GLU A 109 0.15 -13.06 -19.95
N ARG A 110 0.80 -12.82 -21.09
CA ARG A 110 0.46 -13.49 -22.36
C ARG A 110 0.53 -15.01 -22.22
N THR A 111 1.56 -15.51 -21.55
CA THR A 111 1.71 -16.94 -21.25
C THR A 111 0.56 -17.44 -20.39
N ASN A 112 0.13 -16.70 -19.38
CA ASN A 112 -1.00 -17.07 -18.53
C ASN A 112 -2.34 -17.08 -19.28
N TYR A 113 -2.60 -16.05 -20.10
CA TYR A 113 -3.83 -15.91 -20.86
C TYR A 113 -3.98 -16.90 -22.02
N LEU A 114 -2.87 -17.24 -22.70
CA LEU A 114 -2.91 -18.05 -23.93
C LEU A 114 -2.61 -19.53 -23.70
N HIS A 115 -1.88 -19.90 -22.65
CA HIS A 115 -1.43 -21.28 -22.41
C HIS A 115 -2.14 -21.96 -21.22
N ALA A 116 -3.41 -21.61 -20.96
CA ALA A 116 -4.30 -22.28 -20.01
C ALA A 116 -3.77 -22.41 -18.57
N ARG A 117 -2.85 -21.52 -18.14
CA ARG A 117 -2.41 -21.44 -16.73
C ARG A 117 -3.47 -20.78 -15.83
N MET A 118 -4.40 -20.05 -16.44
CA MET A 118 -5.49 -19.36 -15.79
C MET A 118 -6.79 -20.12 -16.03
N PRO A 119 -7.56 -20.48 -14.98
CA PRO A 119 -8.90 -21.06 -15.14
C PRO A 119 -9.82 -20.13 -15.94
N ASP A 120 -10.71 -20.72 -16.76
CA ASP A 120 -11.57 -19.95 -17.67
C ASP A 120 -12.53 -19.02 -16.93
N ASP A 121 -13.07 -19.44 -15.79
CA ASP A 121 -13.91 -18.63 -14.90
C ASP A 121 -13.17 -17.38 -14.41
N TRP A 122 -11.93 -17.53 -13.97
CA TRP A 122 -11.12 -16.39 -13.55
C TRP A 122 -10.78 -15.46 -14.73
N LYS A 123 -10.48 -16.02 -15.89
CA LYS A 123 -10.23 -15.23 -17.11
C LYS A 123 -11.46 -14.40 -17.50
N GLU A 124 -12.66 -14.96 -17.41
CA GLU A 124 -13.90 -14.24 -17.65
C GLU A 124 -14.11 -13.09 -16.64
N GLU A 125 -13.90 -13.34 -15.35
CA GLU A 125 -14.03 -12.33 -14.30
C GLU A 125 -13.09 -11.16 -14.53
N ILE A 126 -11.78 -11.38 -14.79
CA ILE A 126 -10.84 -10.29 -15.01
C ILE A 126 -11.08 -9.56 -16.33
N THR A 127 -11.57 -10.22 -17.36
CA THR A 127 -11.96 -9.58 -18.62
C THR A 127 -13.12 -8.60 -18.41
N ARG A 128 -14.10 -8.93 -17.57
CA ARG A 128 -15.18 -8.02 -17.15
C ARG A 128 -14.67 -6.79 -16.42
N LEU A 129 -13.49 -6.86 -15.81
CA LEU A 129 -12.83 -5.73 -15.16
C LEU A 129 -12.04 -4.84 -16.14
N GLY A 130 -12.11 -5.11 -17.45
CA GLY A 130 -11.44 -4.33 -18.49
C GLY A 130 -9.92 -4.50 -18.48
N THR A 131 -9.42 -5.68 -18.09
CA THR A 131 -7.99 -5.99 -18.15
C THR A 131 -7.71 -7.09 -19.17
N SER A 132 -6.55 -7.02 -19.80
CA SER A 132 -6.01 -7.99 -20.76
C SER A 132 -4.56 -8.27 -20.44
N TRP A 133 -3.89 -9.12 -21.24
CA TRP A 133 -2.45 -9.31 -21.09
C TRP A 133 -1.61 -8.07 -21.44
N GLN A 134 -2.15 -7.12 -22.23
CA GLN A 134 -1.49 -5.86 -22.56
C GLN A 134 -1.56 -4.87 -21.40
N LYS A 135 -0.43 -4.27 -21.04
CA LYS A 135 -0.27 -3.38 -19.88
C LYS A 135 0.37 -2.04 -20.27
N PRO A 136 -0.18 -1.29 -21.26
CA PRO A 136 0.42 -0.04 -21.73
C PRO A 136 0.60 0.99 -20.62
N TYR A 137 -0.22 0.94 -19.58
CA TYR A 137 -0.13 1.84 -18.43
C TYR A 137 1.17 1.69 -17.61
N LEU A 138 1.90 0.58 -17.74
CA LEU A 138 3.21 0.42 -17.10
C LEU A 138 4.30 1.30 -17.75
N GLU A 139 4.06 1.77 -18.96
CA GLU A 139 4.97 2.68 -19.67
C GLU A 139 4.44 4.12 -19.63
N SER A 140 3.12 4.31 -19.79
CA SER A 140 2.51 5.64 -19.84
C SER A 140 2.38 6.33 -18.48
N ALA A 141 2.26 5.58 -17.36
CA ALA A 141 2.24 6.20 -16.04
C ALA A 141 3.55 6.95 -15.77
N PRO A 142 3.52 8.20 -15.23
CA PRO A 142 4.72 8.96 -14.87
C PRO A 142 5.69 8.18 -13.99
N TRP A 143 5.19 7.47 -13.00
CA TRP A 143 5.99 6.68 -12.07
C TRP A 143 5.49 5.25 -11.94
N LEU A 144 6.43 4.33 -11.72
CA LEU A 144 6.13 3.01 -11.17
C LEU A 144 6.77 2.90 -9.79
N VAL A 145 6.05 2.30 -8.84
CA VAL A 145 6.60 1.89 -7.55
C VAL A 145 6.45 0.39 -7.42
N VAL A 146 7.55 -0.31 -7.19
CA VAL A 146 7.54 -1.73 -6.88
C VAL A 146 7.78 -1.90 -5.39
N LEU A 147 6.82 -2.49 -4.69
CA LEU A 147 6.94 -2.83 -3.28
C LEU A 147 7.45 -4.26 -3.16
N PHE A 148 8.55 -4.41 -2.43
CA PHE A 148 9.16 -5.69 -2.13
C PHE A 148 8.94 -6.07 -0.67
N GLU A 149 8.69 -7.35 -0.44
CA GLU A 149 8.71 -7.98 0.87
C GLU A 149 10.14 -8.44 1.19
N GLN A 150 10.71 -8.01 2.31
CA GLN A 150 11.94 -8.54 2.85
C GLN A 150 11.61 -9.80 3.68
N ARG A 151 11.87 -10.98 3.12
CA ARG A 151 11.57 -12.27 3.78
C ARG A 151 12.37 -12.50 5.07
N TYR A 152 13.53 -11.87 5.16
CA TYR A 152 14.41 -11.86 6.31
C TYR A 152 15.33 -10.63 6.24
N GLY A 153 15.73 -10.13 7.40
CA GLY A 153 16.78 -9.11 7.51
C GLY A 153 18.16 -9.70 7.32
N VAL A 154 19.11 -8.84 6.94
CA VAL A 154 20.53 -9.19 6.86
C VAL A 154 21.27 -8.30 7.84
N GLU A 155 21.92 -8.89 8.82
CA GLU A 155 22.73 -8.19 9.81
C GLU A 155 24.08 -7.76 9.22
N SER A 156 24.82 -6.91 9.93
CA SER A 156 26.12 -6.40 9.47
C SER A 156 27.19 -7.50 9.30
N ASP A 157 27.05 -8.60 10.00
CA ASP A 157 27.90 -9.79 9.88
C ASP A 157 27.45 -10.77 8.78
N GLY A 158 26.40 -10.42 8.02
CA GLY A 158 25.81 -11.26 6.97
C GLY A 158 24.85 -12.34 7.48
N SER A 159 24.62 -12.45 8.79
CA SER A 159 23.66 -13.38 9.35
C SER A 159 22.22 -12.97 9.02
N ARG A 160 21.30 -13.96 9.05
CA ARG A 160 19.88 -13.71 8.74
C ARG A 160 19.10 -13.49 10.02
N ARG A 161 18.36 -12.38 10.06
CA ARG A 161 17.35 -12.12 11.09
C ARG A 161 15.97 -12.47 10.55
N LYS A 162 15.24 -13.33 11.28
CA LYS A 162 13.87 -13.67 10.92
C LYS A 162 12.96 -12.45 11.02
N HIS A 163 12.15 -12.20 9.98
CA HIS A 163 11.06 -11.25 10.05
C HIS A 163 9.76 -11.95 10.48
N TYR A 164 8.99 -11.27 11.34
CA TYR A 164 7.69 -11.74 11.80
C TYR A 164 6.59 -11.01 11.06
N TYR A 165 5.59 -11.75 10.56
CA TYR A 165 4.44 -11.17 9.86
C TYR A 165 4.84 -10.23 8.70
N ALA A 166 5.89 -10.60 7.96
CA ALA A 166 6.44 -9.75 6.90
C ALA A 166 5.38 -9.43 5.83
N LYS A 167 4.67 -10.45 5.36
CA LYS A 167 3.65 -10.31 4.32
C LYS A 167 2.48 -9.43 4.75
N GLU A 168 1.98 -9.62 5.97
CA GLU A 168 0.89 -8.85 6.57
C GLU A 168 1.32 -7.39 6.76
N SER A 169 2.52 -7.16 7.28
CA SER A 169 3.10 -5.83 7.46
C SER A 169 3.23 -5.06 6.12
N VAL A 170 3.72 -5.74 5.10
CA VAL A 170 3.84 -5.17 3.73
C VAL A 170 2.45 -4.87 3.14
N GLY A 171 1.45 -5.73 3.40
CA GLY A 171 0.07 -5.49 2.99
C GLY A 171 -0.54 -4.24 3.63
N ILE A 172 -0.27 -4.01 4.93
CA ILE A 172 -0.71 -2.80 5.63
C ILE A 172 -0.02 -1.55 5.03
N ALA A 173 1.30 -1.60 4.82
CA ALA A 173 2.05 -0.52 4.19
C ALA A 173 1.53 -0.21 2.77
N ALA A 174 1.21 -1.24 1.98
CA ALA A 174 0.59 -1.10 0.66
C ALA A 174 -0.77 -0.37 0.72
N GLY A 175 -1.63 -0.73 1.68
CA GLY A 175 -2.92 -0.08 1.89
C GLY A 175 -2.79 1.40 2.25
N ILE A 176 -1.87 1.74 3.15
CA ILE A 176 -1.57 3.13 3.54
C ILE A 176 -1.00 3.91 2.33
N PHE A 177 -0.12 3.29 1.54
CA PHE A 177 0.43 3.89 0.31
C PHE A 177 -0.68 4.28 -0.67
N ILE A 178 -1.60 3.37 -0.95
CA ILE A 178 -2.75 3.60 -1.83
C ILE A 178 -3.62 4.75 -1.30
N ALA A 179 -3.89 4.77 0.01
CA ALA A 179 -4.69 5.81 0.64
C ALA A 179 -3.99 7.19 0.55
N ALA A 180 -2.68 7.24 0.77
CA ALA A 180 -1.89 8.47 0.65
C ALA A 180 -1.90 9.03 -0.78
N LEU A 181 -1.70 8.19 -1.80
CA LEU A 181 -1.80 8.60 -3.20
C LEU A 181 -3.19 9.15 -3.52
N HIS A 182 -4.24 8.43 -3.11
CA HIS A 182 -5.62 8.85 -3.37
C HIS A 182 -5.98 10.16 -2.68
N ASN A 183 -5.52 10.37 -1.45
CA ASN A 183 -5.71 11.63 -0.72
C ASN A 183 -5.06 12.85 -1.42
N MET A 184 -4.03 12.63 -2.22
CA MET A 184 -3.37 13.67 -3.04
C MET A 184 -3.98 13.82 -4.44
N GLY A 185 -5.07 13.09 -4.77
CA GLY A 185 -5.67 13.10 -6.10
C GLY A 185 -4.92 12.27 -7.14
N LEU A 186 -3.91 11.49 -6.73
CA LEU A 186 -3.18 10.60 -7.62
C LEU A 186 -3.91 9.25 -7.77
N ALA A 187 -3.87 8.74 -8.99
CA ALA A 187 -4.44 7.44 -9.33
C ALA A 187 -3.38 6.35 -9.33
N THR A 188 -3.82 5.14 -8.99
CA THR A 188 -3.00 3.93 -9.06
C THR A 188 -3.87 2.69 -9.23
N LEU A 189 -3.23 1.56 -9.45
CA LEU A 189 -3.79 0.22 -9.31
C LEU A 189 -2.75 -0.73 -8.73
N THR A 190 -3.21 -1.83 -8.15
CA THR A 190 -2.34 -2.94 -7.78
C THR A 190 -2.14 -3.84 -8.98
N HIS A 191 -0.90 -4.01 -9.43
CA HIS A 191 -0.55 -4.91 -10.52
C HIS A 191 0.36 -6.02 -9.99
N THR A 192 -0.09 -7.26 -10.15
CA THR A 192 0.58 -8.46 -9.62
C THR A 192 0.69 -9.52 -10.70
N PRO A 193 1.53 -9.31 -11.73
CA PRO A 193 1.77 -10.32 -12.74
C PRO A 193 2.36 -11.58 -12.09
N SER A 194 2.00 -12.74 -12.56
CA SER A 194 2.49 -14.00 -11.98
C SER A 194 3.18 -14.86 -13.03
N PRO A 195 4.48 -15.20 -12.82
CA PRO A 195 5.36 -14.82 -11.69
C PRO A 195 5.92 -13.39 -11.79
N MET A 196 6.29 -12.77 -10.66
CA MET A 196 6.87 -11.42 -10.60
C MET A 196 8.42 -11.42 -10.50
N ALA A 197 9.08 -12.58 -10.58
CA ALA A 197 10.52 -12.69 -10.36
C ALA A 197 11.39 -11.85 -11.34
N PHE A 198 10.84 -11.50 -12.49
CA PHE A 198 11.51 -10.62 -13.44
C PHE A 198 11.80 -9.23 -12.84
N LEU A 199 10.96 -8.72 -11.93
CA LEU A 199 11.15 -7.43 -11.26
C LEU A 199 12.42 -7.43 -10.39
N SER A 200 12.69 -8.52 -9.68
CA SER A 200 13.94 -8.64 -8.89
C SER A 200 15.17 -8.56 -9.78
N ARG A 201 15.14 -9.18 -10.96
CA ARG A 201 16.27 -9.15 -11.91
C ARG A 201 16.44 -7.79 -12.57
N LEU A 202 15.35 -7.18 -13.06
CA LEU A 202 15.37 -5.87 -13.73
C LEU A 202 15.79 -4.73 -12.81
N LEU A 203 15.48 -4.84 -11.52
CA LEU A 203 15.71 -3.80 -10.52
C LEU A 203 16.89 -4.12 -9.59
N ASP A 204 17.67 -5.17 -9.91
CA ASP A 204 18.84 -5.62 -9.15
C ASP A 204 18.55 -5.73 -7.65
N ARG A 205 17.52 -6.52 -7.31
CA ARG A 205 17.14 -6.67 -5.90
C ARG A 205 17.82 -7.87 -5.24
N PRO A 206 18.23 -7.71 -3.96
CA PRO A 206 18.91 -8.78 -3.24
C PRO A 206 17.99 -9.99 -3.02
N GLY A 207 18.59 -11.16 -2.79
CA GLY A 207 17.88 -12.43 -2.70
C GLY A 207 16.92 -12.59 -1.52
N ASN A 208 16.98 -11.71 -0.51
CA ASN A 208 16.02 -11.64 0.58
C ASN A 208 14.75 -10.85 0.23
N GLU A 209 14.75 -10.09 -0.86
CA GLU A 209 13.60 -9.32 -1.33
C GLU A 209 12.79 -10.09 -2.36
N ARG A 210 11.46 -10.07 -2.20
CA ARG A 210 10.50 -10.66 -3.11
C ARG A 210 9.50 -9.58 -3.57
N PRO A 211 9.23 -9.44 -4.86
CA PRO A 211 8.20 -8.51 -5.32
C PRO A 211 6.84 -8.87 -4.71
N PHE A 212 6.17 -7.88 -4.16
CA PHE A 212 4.86 -8.02 -3.54
C PHE A 212 3.76 -7.44 -4.42
N VAL A 213 3.95 -6.21 -4.90
CA VAL A 213 3.01 -5.52 -5.79
C VAL A 213 3.71 -4.39 -6.56
N LEU A 214 3.24 -4.13 -7.77
CA LEU A 214 3.65 -3.00 -8.62
C LEU A 214 2.50 -1.98 -8.70
N PHE A 215 2.83 -0.70 -8.53
CA PHE A 215 1.92 0.44 -8.58
C PHE A 215 2.33 1.39 -9.71
N PRO A 216 1.61 1.47 -10.84
CA PRO A 216 1.70 2.62 -11.73
C PRO A 216 0.99 3.81 -11.09
N ILE A 217 1.59 5.01 -11.19
CA ILE A 217 1.13 6.22 -10.50
C ILE A 217 1.11 7.38 -11.48
N GLY A 218 0.01 8.13 -11.46
CA GLY A 218 -0.18 9.32 -12.28
C GLY A 218 -1.52 9.97 -12.02
N PHE A 219 -1.81 11.05 -12.73
CA PHE A 219 -3.16 11.59 -12.78
C PHE A 219 -4.04 10.70 -13.66
N PRO A 220 -5.33 10.48 -13.30
CA PRO A 220 -6.24 9.80 -14.20
C PRO A 220 -6.41 10.63 -15.49
N ARG A 221 -6.38 9.99 -16.66
CA ARG A 221 -6.66 10.66 -17.92
C ARG A 221 -8.11 11.16 -17.92
N GLU A 222 -8.35 12.33 -18.49
CA GLU A 222 -9.71 12.82 -18.70
C GLU A 222 -10.54 11.80 -19.49
N GLY A 223 -11.80 11.60 -19.09
CA GLY A 223 -12.67 10.59 -19.68
C GLY A 223 -12.35 9.14 -19.30
N SER A 224 -11.44 8.90 -18.35
CA SER A 224 -11.17 7.55 -17.82
C SER A 224 -12.44 6.89 -17.31
N VAL A 225 -12.62 5.63 -17.69
CA VAL A 225 -13.76 4.81 -17.24
C VAL A 225 -13.29 3.70 -16.31
N VAL A 226 -14.16 3.29 -15.41
CA VAL A 226 -13.91 2.20 -14.48
C VAL A 226 -15.10 1.23 -14.47
N PRO A 227 -14.90 -0.07 -14.23
CA PRO A 227 -16.00 -1.02 -14.12
C PRO A 227 -17.00 -0.58 -13.06
N ARG A 228 -18.30 -0.75 -13.32
CA ARG A 228 -19.36 -0.51 -12.32
C ARG A 228 -19.34 -1.65 -11.32
N LEU A 229 -18.66 -1.46 -10.19
CA LEU A 229 -18.53 -2.47 -9.13
C LEU A 229 -19.33 -2.03 -7.91
N LYS A 230 -20.00 -2.99 -7.27
CA LYS A 230 -20.67 -2.83 -5.98
C LYS A 230 -19.72 -3.34 -4.88
N ARG A 231 -19.54 -2.56 -3.82
CA ARG A 231 -18.87 -3.01 -2.60
C ARG A 231 -19.87 -3.78 -1.74
N LYS A 232 -19.37 -4.67 -0.92
CA LYS A 232 -20.17 -5.35 0.10
C LYS A 232 -20.81 -4.32 1.04
N ALA A 233 -22.03 -4.60 1.47
CA ALA A 233 -22.68 -3.82 2.51
C ALA A 233 -22.05 -4.13 3.89
N ILE A 234 -22.36 -3.30 4.89
CA ILE A 234 -21.73 -3.43 6.21
C ILE A 234 -22.07 -4.79 6.86
N ASP A 235 -23.26 -5.29 6.69
CA ASP A 235 -23.74 -6.57 7.19
C ASP A 235 -23.07 -7.79 6.55
N GLU A 236 -22.43 -7.60 5.38
CA GLU A 236 -21.64 -8.66 4.71
C GLU A 236 -20.19 -8.72 5.20
N ILE A 237 -19.71 -7.72 5.95
CA ILE A 237 -18.32 -7.59 6.40
C ILE A 237 -18.17 -7.39 7.91
N LEU A 238 -19.27 -7.12 8.61
CA LEU A 238 -19.32 -6.95 10.07
C LEU A 238 -20.11 -8.10 10.70
N ILE A 239 -19.52 -8.74 11.69
CA ILE A 239 -20.21 -9.67 12.59
C ILE A 239 -20.07 -9.09 13.98
N GLU A 240 -21.19 -8.87 14.68
CA GLU A 240 -21.24 -8.27 16.00
C GLU A 240 -21.51 -9.32 17.06
N PHE A 241 -20.74 -9.29 18.15
CA PHE A 241 -20.94 -10.11 19.34
C PHE A 241 -21.21 -9.21 20.53
N GLY A 242 -22.43 -9.27 21.07
CA GLY A 242 -22.82 -8.55 22.28
C GLY A 242 -22.92 -7.05 22.10
N GLY A 243 -23.97 -6.61 21.44
CA GLY A 243 -24.41 -5.22 21.38
C GLY A 243 -25.37 -4.89 22.53
#